data_7a8c0ae8f0f904aaa2a1353b8c4aa07a
#
_entry.id   7a8c0ae8f0f904aaa2a1353b8c4aa07a
#
_cell.length_a   1.000
_cell.length_b   1.000
_cell.length_c   1.000
_cell.angle_alpha   90.00
_cell.angle_beta   90.00
_cell.angle_gamma   90.00
#
_symmetry.space_group_name_H-M   'P 1'
#
loop_
_entity.id
_entity.type
_entity.pdbx_description
1 polymer ?
#
loop_
_entity_poly.entity_id
_entity_poly.type
_entity_poly.pdbx_seq_one_letter_code
_entity_poly.pdbx_strand_id
1 'polypeptide(L)'
;MKDFIKKNWLRLLLTIACLVADYFVGIIGLLWLAWGLGVDGFLAFGSFIVLPALVLPLIWCKKEKRKKCIIGWIIFILIFAVILAIPFAIDKYEKSITIKEVVNIDTDEYMPFDKNSKIAVLDEESTLKLTENLPRVDGAAAFFPVYSAYVNAVYPNTVELNYEDDNPFQYNNTYNGYWLLGERKTDIFFGVYPSEEQIEEAKSNGTEFIFTPIGDEAFVFFTHKDNPVDSLTIEQVKGIYSGEITNWKEVGGKNVPIKAYQRNSGSGSQSMMERFMGDTPLMTPPKHQVPKQAKQ
;
A
#
# COMPACT_ATOMS: atom_id res chain seq x y z
N MET A 1 -19.52 -45.32 38.51
CA MET A 1 -19.01 -43.94 38.40
C MET A 1 -17.87 -43.64 39.39
N LYS A 2 -18.04 -43.93 40.70
CA LYS A 2 -17.00 -43.70 41.72
C LYS A 2 -15.68 -44.44 41.42
N ASP A 3 -15.71 -45.72 41.00
CA ASP A 3 -14.55 -46.52 40.69
C ASP A 3 -13.81 -46.06 39.42
N PHE A 4 -14.54 -45.59 38.41
CA PHE A 4 -13.96 -44.96 37.22
C PHE A 4 -13.19 -43.68 37.57
N ILE A 5 -13.80 -42.82 38.37
CA ILE A 5 -13.18 -41.57 38.83
C ILE A 5 -11.94 -41.89 39.67
N LYS A 6 -12.02 -42.82 40.64
CA LYS A 6 -10.88 -43.22 41.47
C LYS A 6 -9.71 -43.79 40.65
N LYS A 7 -10.02 -44.54 39.59
CA LYS A 7 -8.99 -45.14 38.70
C LYS A 7 -8.37 -44.15 37.72
N ASN A 8 -9.09 -43.12 37.32
CA ASN A 8 -8.64 -42.16 36.29
C ASN A 8 -8.52 -40.73 36.80
N TRP A 9 -8.57 -40.51 38.14
CA TRP A 9 -8.60 -39.17 38.73
C TRP A 9 -7.48 -38.26 38.23
N LEU A 10 -6.25 -38.75 38.13
CA LEU A 10 -5.12 -37.99 37.64
C LEU A 10 -5.27 -37.58 36.17
N ARG A 11 -5.79 -38.46 35.32
CA ARG A 11 -6.06 -38.17 33.90
C ARG A 11 -7.15 -37.11 33.76
N LEU A 12 -8.20 -37.20 34.60
CA LEU A 12 -9.28 -36.23 34.65
C LEU A 12 -8.75 -34.86 35.10
N LEU A 13 -7.91 -34.83 36.11
CA LEU A 13 -7.29 -33.62 36.61
C LEU A 13 -6.39 -32.96 35.56
N LEU A 14 -5.56 -33.71 34.85
CA LEU A 14 -4.73 -33.25 33.74
C LEU A 14 -5.57 -32.75 32.57
N THR A 15 -6.70 -33.39 32.27
CA THR A 15 -7.62 -32.95 31.22
C THR A 15 -8.24 -31.60 31.57
N ILE A 16 -8.69 -31.44 32.80
CA ILE A 16 -9.27 -30.17 33.29
C ILE A 16 -8.20 -29.06 33.26
N ALA A 17 -7.00 -29.33 33.75
CA ALA A 17 -5.90 -28.37 33.74
C ALA A 17 -5.55 -27.91 32.30
N CYS A 18 -5.53 -28.87 31.34
CA CYS A 18 -5.30 -28.57 29.95
C CYS A 18 -6.39 -27.68 29.36
N LEU A 19 -7.66 -27.98 29.60
CA LEU A 19 -8.80 -27.17 29.11
C LEU A 19 -8.83 -25.78 29.71
N VAL A 20 -8.46 -25.64 30.99
CA VAL A 20 -8.38 -24.33 31.67
C VAL A 20 -7.22 -23.49 31.06
N ALA A 21 -6.04 -24.09 30.88
CA ALA A 21 -4.93 -23.39 30.24
C ALA A 21 -5.28 -22.93 28.83
N ASP A 22 -5.94 -23.80 28.06
CA ASP A 22 -6.38 -23.54 26.71
C ASP A 22 -7.42 -22.40 26.65
N TYR A 23 -8.36 -22.36 27.60
CA TYR A 23 -9.33 -21.27 27.73
C TYR A 23 -8.64 -19.90 27.92
N PHE A 24 -7.61 -19.81 28.77
CA PHE A 24 -6.84 -18.59 28.94
C PHE A 24 -6.07 -18.17 27.69
N VAL A 25 -5.44 -19.13 26.98
CA VAL A 25 -4.77 -18.86 25.71
C VAL A 25 -5.76 -18.35 24.66
N GLY A 26 -6.96 -18.93 24.61
CA GLY A 26 -8.04 -18.49 23.72
C GLY A 26 -8.50 -17.06 23.99
N ILE A 27 -8.68 -16.69 25.26
CA ILE A 27 -9.04 -15.30 25.63
C ILE A 27 -7.95 -14.33 25.22
N ILE A 28 -6.67 -14.64 25.46
CA ILE A 28 -5.55 -13.80 25.03
C ILE A 28 -5.56 -13.65 23.51
N GLY A 29 -5.76 -14.74 22.76
CA GLY A 29 -5.87 -14.70 21.30
C GLY A 29 -7.02 -13.83 20.79
N LEU A 30 -8.18 -13.89 21.43
CA LEU A 30 -9.33 -13.04 21.10
C LEU A 30 -9.06 -11.56 21.39
N LEU A 31 -8.39 -11.24 22.50
CA LEU A 31 -7.99 -9.87 22.83
C LEU A 31 -6.99 -9.32 21.78
N TRP A 32 -6.05 -10.12 21.34
CA TRP A 32 -5.10 -9.73 20.28
C TRP A 32 -5.78 -9.48 18.95
N LEU A 33 -6.76 -10.31 18.58
CA LEU A 33 -7.59 -10.08 17.39
C LEU A 33 -8.42 -8.79 17.50
N ALA A 34 -9.00 -8.55 18.67
CA ALA A 34 -9.82 -7.35 18.93
C ALA A 34 -8.96 -6.05 18.85
N TRP A 35 -7.68 -6.13 19.17
CA TRP A 35 -6.75 -4.99 19.10
C TRP A 35 -6.10 -4.83 17.69
N GLY A 36 -6.53 -5.62 16.70
CA GLY A 36 -6.08 -5.47 15.32
C GLY A 36 -4.63 -5.89 15.06
N LEU A 37 -4.07 -6.73 15.91
CA LEU A 37 -2.68 -7.21 15.83
C LEU A 37 -2.46 -8.30 14.75
N GLY A 38 -3.31 -8.38 13.74
CA GLY A 38 -3.07 -9.10 12.48
C GLY A 38 -2.79 -10.60 12.62
N VAL A 39 -1.72 -11.06 11.97
CA VAL A 39 -1.33 -12.49 11.89
C VAL A 39 -1.11 -13.12 13.27
N ASP A 40 -0.58 -12.37 14.23
CA ASP A 40 -0.27 -12.86 15.56
C ASP A 40 -1.53 -13.24 16.36
N GLY A 41 -2.61 -12.48 16.17
CA GLY A 41 -3.92 -12.80 16.76
C GLY A 41 -4.52 -14.09 16.17
N PHE A 42 -4.36 -14.32 14.88
CA PHE A 42 -4.81 -15.55 14.23
C PHE A 42 -4.02 -16.78 14.70
N LEU A 43 -2.72 -16.64 14.91
CA LEU A 43 -1.85 -17.70 15.45
C LEU A 43 -2.22 -18.05 16.89
N ALA A 44 -2.48 -17.05 17.73
CA ALA A 44 -2.92 -17.25 19.11
C ALA A 44 -4.28 -17.94 19.18
N PHE A 45 -5.24 -17.56 18.30
CA PHE A 45 -6.53 -18.22 18.20
C PHE A 45 -6.41 -19.67 17.66
N GLY A 46 -5.54 -19.89 16.69
CA GLY A 46 -5.25 -21.23 16.15
C GLY A 46 -4.72 -22.19 17.22
N SER A 47 -3.91 -21.69 18.16
CA SER A 47 -3.36 -22.51 19.26
C SER A 47 -4.46 -23.03 20.21
N PHE A 48 -5.57 -22.31 20.34
CA PHE A 48 -6.75 -22.72 21.13
C PHE A 48 -7.37 -24.03 20.70
N ILE A 49 -7.35 -24.34 19.40
CA ILE A 49 -7.90 -25.61 18.87
C ILE A 49 -6.82 -26.70 18.91
N VAL A 50 -5.57 -26.33 18.69
CA VAL A 50 -4.46 -27.26 18.52
C VAL A 50 -3.98 -27.85 19.83
N LEU A 51 -3.91 -27.08 20.90
CA LEU A 51 -3.40 -27.49 22.20
C LEU A 51 -4.21 -28.65 22.85
N PRO A 52 -5.54 -28.58 22.97
CA PRO A 52 -6.35 -29.69 23.49
C PRO A 52 -6.30 -30.91 22.57
N ALA A 53 -6.39 -30.67 21.27
CA ALA A 53 -6.28 -31.75 20.30
C ALA A 53 -4.96 -32.47 20.45
N LEU A 54 -3.87 -31.82 20.84
CA LEU A 54 -2.55 -32.40 21.09
C LEU A 54 -2.49 -33.20 22.39
N VAL A 55 -2.96 -32.68 23.47
CA VAL A 55 -2.70 -33.19 24.80
C VAL A 55 -3.72 -34.28 25.20
N LEU A 56 -5.00 -34.09 24.87
CA LEU A 56 -6.06 -35.03 25.28
C LEU A 56 -5.87 -36.48 24.81
N PRO A 57 -5.50 -36.75 23.55
CA PRO A 57 -5.23 -38.11 23.12
C PRO A 57 -4.01 -38.78 23.79
N LEU A 58 -2.99 -37.98 24.16
CA LEU A 58 -1.83 -38.52 24.90
C LEU A 58 -2.22 -38.94 26.32
N ILE A 59 -3.13 -38.25 26.96
CA ILE A 59 -3.65 -38.58 28.30
C ILE A 59 -4.49 -39.85 28.26
N TRP A 60 -5.34 -40.00 27.22
CA TRP A 60 -6.33 -41.08 27.12
C TRP A 60 -5.94 -42.27 26.24
N CYS A 61 -4.81 -42.16 25.49
CA CYS A 61 -4.36 -43.25 24.63
C CYS A 61 -3.96 -44.52 25.42
N LYS A 62 -4.41 -45.67 24.96
CA LYS A 62 -3.99 -46.97 25.53
C LYS A 62 -2.49 -47.21 25.32
N LYS A 63 -1.81 -47.81 26.32
CA LYS A 63 -0.36 -48.01 26.34
C LYS A 63 0.18 -48.68 25.07
N GLU A 64 -0.56 -49.62 24.50
CA GLU A 64 -0.23 -50.40 23.29
C GLU A 64 -0.26 -49.54 22.01
N LYS A 65 -1.09 -48.48 21.93
CA LYS A 65 -1.24 -47.60 20.78
C LYS A 65 -0.42 -46.30 20.92
N ARG A 66 0.24 -46.10 22.06
CA ARG A 66 0.92 -44.84 22.40
C ARG A 66 1.99 -44.40 21.40
N LYS A 67 2.78 -45.35 20.88
CA LYS A 67 3.80 -45.06 19.85
C LYS A 67 3.16 -44.50 18.55
N LYS A 68 2.07 -45.15 18.08
CA LYS A 68 1.36 -44.70 16.87
C LYS A 68 0.73 -43.33 17.07
N CYS A 69 0.16 -43.06 18.25
CA CYS A 69 -0.37 -41.76 18.60
C CYS A 69 0.73 -40.70 18.60
N ILE A 70 1.88 -40.96 19.20
CA ILE A 70 3.03 -40.01 19.23
C ILE A 70 3.53 -39.71 17.81
N ILE A 71 3.67 -40.73 16.94
CA ILE A 71 4.10 -40.53 15.55
C ILE A 71 3.07 -39.66 14.79
N GLY A 72 1.77 -39.95 14.92
CA GLY A 72 0.73 -39.15 14.31
C GLY A 72 0.80 -37.68 14.75
N TRP A 73 1.13 -37.44 16.02
CA TRP A 73 1.32 -36.12 16.60
C TRP A 73 2.54 -35.39 16.05
N ILE A 74 3.66 -36.08 15.93
CA ILE A 74 4.87 -35.48 15.33
C ILE A 74 4.57 -35.06 13.89
N ILE A 75 3.90 -35.89 13.12
CA ILE A 75 3.51 -35.58 11.73
C ILE A 75 2.57 -34.38 11.71
N PHE A 76 1.57 -34.32 12.60
CA PHE A 76 0.63 -33.21 12.69
C PHE A 76 1.35 -31.88 13.03
N ILE A 77 2.24 -31.90 14.04
CA ILE A 77 3.04 -30.72 14.41
C ILE A 77 3.92 -30.26 13.24
N LEU A 78 4.55 -31.17 12.52
CA LEU A 78 5.37 -30.83 11.36
C LEU A 78 4.55 -30.18 10.25
N ILE A 79 3.38 -30.76 9.91
CA ILE A 79 2.47 -30.18 8.91
C ILE A 79 2.01 -28.78 9.36
N PHE A 80 1.62 -28.65 10.62
CA PHE A 80 1.17 -27.37 11.17
C PHE A 80 2.30 -26.33 11.17
N ALA A 81 3.51 -26.70 11.53
CA ALA A 81 4.68 -25.83 11.46
C ALA A 81 4.98 -25.35 10.03
N VAL A 82 4.83 -26.23 9.04
CA VAL A 82 4.97 -25.86 7.62
C VAL A 82 3.88 -24.86 7.22
N ILE A 83 2.62 -25.11 7.58
CA ILE A 83 1.50 -24.19 7.29
C ILE A 83 1.75 -22.81 7.91
N LEU A 84 2.25 -22.74 9.14
CA LEU A 84 2.59 -21.49 9.82
C LEU A 84 3.81 -20.78 9.19
N ALA A 85 4.76 -21.54 8.65
CA ALA A 85 5.95 -20.98 8.02
C ALA A 85 5.68 -20.33 6.66
N ILE A 86 4.62 -20.76 5.95
CA ILE A 86 4.27 -20.26 4.60
C ILE A 86 4.05 -18.74 4.59
N PRO A 87 3.21 -18.13 5.45
CA PRO A 87 3.01 -16.68 5.48
C PRO A 87 4.30 -15.90 5.73
N PHE A 88 5.15 -16.38 6.64
CA PHE A 88 6.46 -15.77 6.91
C PHE A 88 7.41 -15.87 5.72
N ALA A 89 7.40 -17.00 5.02
CA ALA A 89 8.21 -17.17 3.81
C ALA A 89 7.74 -16.25 2.69
N ILE A 90 6.43 -16.09 2.51
CA ILE A 90 5.82 -15.18 1.54
C ILE A 90 6.16 -13.72 1.90
N ASP A 91 5.95 -13.29 3.15
CA ASP A 91 6.28 -11.93 3.60
C ASP A 91 7.77 -11.62 3.44
N LYS A 92 8.64 -12.57 3.81
CA LYS A 92 10.08 -12.42 3.62
C LYS A 92 10.47 -12.34 2.14
N TYR A 93 9.84 -13.14 1.29
CA TYR A 93 10.04 -13.08 -0.15
C TYR A 93 9.56 -11.75 -0.72
N GLU A 94 8.34 -11.31 -0.39
CA GLU A 94 7.82 -10.01 -0.81
C GLU A 94 8.73 -8.85 -0.38
N LYS A 95 9.20 -8.85 0.87
CA LYS A 95 10.15 -7.85 1.36
C LYS A 95 11.51 -7.90 0.66
N SER A 96 11.94 -9.07 0.16
CA SER A 96 13.21 -9.21 -0.55
C SER A 96 13.17 -8.67 -1.97
N ILE A 97 11.99 -8.63 -2.59
CA ILE A 97 11.78 -8.14 -3.96
C ILE A 97 11.19 -6.72 -3.99
N THR A 98 10.83 -6.18 -2.82
CA THR A 98 10.29 -4.83 -2.69
C THR A 98 11.41 -3.87 -2.28
N ILE A 99 11.57 -2.78 -3.02
CA ILE A 99 12.45 -1.69 -2.61
C ILE A 99 11.85 -1.07 -1.34
N LYS A 100 12.61 -1.07 -0.25
CA LYS A 100 12.14 -0.57 1.05
C LYS A 100 11.98 0.94 1.11
N GLU A 101 12.68 1.64 0.25
CA GLU A 101 12.57 3.09 0.14
C GLU A 101 11.62 3.41 -0.99
N VAL A 102 10.45 3.92 -0.64
CA VAL A 102 9.72 4.79 -1.56
C VAL A 102 10.67 5.98 -1.71
N VAL A 103 11.30 6.11 -2.85
CA VAL A 103 12.07 7.30 -3.18
C VAL A 103 11.04 8.41 -3.40
N ASN A 104 10.53 8.95 -2.30
CA ASN A 104 9.85 10.24 -2.34
C ASN A 104 10.94 11.26 -2.62
N ILE A 105 10.59 12.29 -3.38
CA ILE A 105 11.46 13.43 -3.52
C ILE A 105 11.79 13.95 -2.12
N ASP A 106 13.06 14.20 -1.85
CA ASP A 106 13.46 14.88 -0.62
C ASP A 106 13.10 16.36 -0.78
N THR A 107 11.98 16.74 -0.18
CA THR A 107 11.47 18.12 -0.28
C THR A 107 12.42 19.13 0.31
N ASP A 108 13.21 18.75 1.32
CA ASP A 108 14.17 19.65 1.95
C ASP A 108 15.26 20.09 0.97
N GLU A 109 15.61 19.26 -0.01
CA GLU A 109 16.56 19.64 -1.06
C GLU A 109 16.01 20.69 -2.05
N TYR A 110 14.70 20.92 -2.07
CA TYR A 110 14.02 21.79 -3.03
C TYR A 110 13.15 22.87 -2.37
N MET A 111 13.40 23.17 -1.10
CA MET A 111 12.67 24.24 -0.42
C MET A 111 12.96 25.61 -1.04
N PRO A 112 11.94 26.46 -1.29
CA PRO A 112 12.18 27.82 -1.74
C PRO A 112 12.93 28.61 -0.67
N PHE A 113 13.71 29.60 -1.09
CA PHE A 113 14.52 30.50 -0.26
C PHE A 113 15.66 29.86 0.54
N ASP A 114 15.83 28.55 0.47
CA ASP A 114 17.01 27.89 1.05
C ASP A 114 18.22 28.11 0.12
N LYS A 115 19.36 28.51 0.70
CA LYS A 115 20.60 28.77 -0.02
C LYS A 115 21.22 27.52 -0.65
N ASN A 116 20.89 26.35 -0.13
CA ASN A 116 21.38 25.05 -0.61
C ASN A 116 20.34 24.34 -1.49
N SER A 117 19.22 25.00 -1.77
CA SER A 117 18.16 24.42 -2.58
C SER A 117 18.63 24.07 -3.98
N LYS A 118 18.19 22.92 -4.49
CA LYS A 118 18.47 22.43 -5.84
C LYS A 118 17.44 22.88 -6.89
N ILE A 119 16.54 23.79 -6.51
CA ILE A 119 15.55 24.33 -7.46
C ILE A 119 16.22 25.05 -8.63
N ALA A 120 15.53 25.04 -9.76
CA ALA A 120 15.94 25.88 -10.89
C ALA A 120 15.76 27.37 -10.52
N VAL A 121 16.76 28.18 -10.83
CA VAL A 121 16.74 29.63 -10.62
C VAL A 121 16.78 30.30 -11.98
N LEU A 122 16.00 31.36 -12.14
CA LEU A 122 16.02 32.14 -13.37
C LEU A 122 17.36 32.87 -13.53
N ASP A 123 17.84 33.00 -14.77
CA ASP A 123 19.05 33.76 -15.09
C ASP A 123 18.84 35.28 -14.82
N GLU A 124 17.60 35.74 -14.94
CA GLU A 124 17.20 37.12 -14.69
C GLU A 124 16.11 37.14 -13.60
N GLU A 125 15.97 38.29 -12.90
CA GLU A 125 14.89 38.42 -11.91
C GLU A 125 13.51 38.36 -12.57
N SER A 126 12.58 37.65 -11.91
CA SER A 126 11.18 37.64 -12.34
C SER A 126 10.59 39.05 -12.38
N THR A 127 9.93 39.38 -13.47
CA THR A 127 9.18 40.62 -13.61
C THR A 127 7.92 40.67 -12.75
N LEU A 128 7.38 39.48 -12.37
CA LEU A 128 6.28 39.34 -11.45
C LEU A 128 6.84 39.16 -10.02
N LYS A 129 6.47 40.07 -9.13
CA LYS A 129 6.76 40.00 -7.70
C LYS A 129 5.47 40.23 -6.93
N LEU A 130 5.11 39.28 -6.11
CA LEU A 130 3.97 39.40 -5.20
C LEU A 130 4.46 39.87 -3.85
N THR A 131 3.72 40.76 -3.21
CA THR A 131 4.08 41.35 -1.92
C THR A 131 3.02 41.12 -0.85
N GLU A 132 1.78 40.91 -1.26
CA GLU A 132 0.63 40.67 -0.39
C GLU A 132 -0.40 39.79 -1.10
N ASN A 133 -1.35 39.23 -0.36
CA ASN A 133 -2.40 38.36 -0.88
C ASN A 133 -1.82 37.19 -1.71
N LEU A 134 -0.82 36.54 -1.15
CA LEU A 134 -0.11 35.43 -1.82
C LEU A 134 -1.07 34.29 -2.09
N PRO A 135 -1.20 33.80 -3.34
CA PRO A 135 -1.96 32.61 -3.65
C PRO A 135 -1.43 31.42 -2.85
N ARG A 136 -2.31 30.56 -2.40
CA ARG A 136 -1.93 29.26 -1.81
C ARG A 136 -1.58 28.30 -2.93
N VAL A 137 -0.32 27.90 -2.99
CA VAL A 137 0.23 27.02 -4.02
C VAL A 137 0.48 25.64 -3.43
N ASP A 138 0.03 24.62 -4.14
CA ASP A 138 0.21 23.21 -3.81
C ASP A 138 0.57 22.42 -5.07
N GLY A 139 1.00 21.18 -4.92
CA GLY A 139 1.32 20.35 -6.06
C GLY A 139 1.62 18.89 -5.70
N ALA A 140 1.51 18.03 -6.70
CA ALA A 140 1.94 16.65 -6.57
C ALA A 140 3.46 16.57 -6.34
N ALA A 141 3.89 15.53 -5.62
CA ALA A 141 5.30 15.34 -5.22
C ALA A 141 6.29 15.47 -6.39
N ALA A 142 5.95 14.92 -7.56
CA ALA A 142 6.81 15.02 -8.75
C ALA A 142 7.02 16.46 -9.25
N PHE A 143 6.10 17.37 -8.94
CA PHE A 143 6.15 18.78 -9.33
C PHE A 143 6.73 19.69 -8.26
N PHE A 144 7.07 19.14 -7.07
CA PHE A 144 7.59 19.94 -5.97
C PHE A 144 8.76 20.86 -6.37
N PRO A 145 9.80 20.41 -7.10
CA PRO A 145 10.88 21.29 -7.53
C PRO A 145 10.42 22.43 -8.46
N VAL A 146 9.39 22.16 -9.27
CA VAL A 146 8.88 23.13 -10.25
C VAL A 146 8.14 24.26 -9.56
N TYR A 147 7.12 23.94 -8.74
CA TYR A 147 6.37 25.02 -8.09
C TYR A 147 7.16 25.70 -6.96
N SER A 148 8.11 25.00 -6.33
CA SER A 148 9.09 25.63 -5.44
C SER A 148 9.92 26.69 -6.14
N ALA A 149 10.35 26.42 -7.39
CA ALA A 149 11.07 27.39 -8.20
C ALA A 149 10.21 28.61 -8.54
N TYR A 150 8.92 28.40 -8.87
CA TYR A 150 7.99 29.53 -9.08
C TYR A 150 7.80 30.36 -7.81
N VAL A 151 7.57 29.74 -6.67
CA VAL A 151 7.44 30.43 -5.39
C VAL A 151 8.71 31.21 -5.08
N ASN A 152 9.88 30.61 -5.23
CA ASN A 152 11.17 31.28 -5.03
C ASN A 152 11.37 32.49 -5.94
N ALA A 153 10.87 32.45 -7.17
CA ALA A 153 11.01 33.56 -8.13
C ALA A 153 10.01 34.69 -7.89
N VAL A 154 8.82 34.40 -7.36
CA VAL A 154 7.67 35.34 -7.39
C VAL A 154 7.29 35.83 -6.00
N TYR A 155 7.45 35.04 -4.94
CA TYR A 155 7.06 35.37 -3.58
C TYR A 155 8.16 36.17 -2.87
N PRO A 156 7.82 36.98 -1.84
CA PRO A 156 8.82 37.61 -1.00
C PRO A 156 9.54 36.58 -0.16
N ASN A 157 10.86 36.70 -0.03
CA ASN A 157 11.67 35.79 0.80
C ASN A 157 11.46 35.95 2.31
N THR A 158 10.56 36.86 2.70
CA THR A 158 10.12 37.07 4.09
C THR A 158 8.92 36.22 4.45
N VAL A 159 8.33 35.48 3.48
CA VAL A 159 7.22 34.61 3.76
C VAL A 159 7.70 33.43 4.61
N GLU A 160 7.02 33.15 5.70
CA GLU A 160 7.31 32.04 6.59
C GLU A 160 6.65 30.79 6.01
N LEU A 161 7.47 29.81 5.62
CA LEU A 161 6.99 28.54 5.09
C LEU A 161 6.89 27.55 6.26
N ASN A 162 5.68 27.15 6.57
CA ASN A 162 5.39 26.15 7.59
C ASN A 162 4.39 25.12 7.06
N TYR A 163 4.03 24.10 7.84
CA TYR A 163 3.09 23.06 7.46
C TYR A 163 1.66 23.32 7.97
N GLU A 164 1.30 24.59 8.23
CA GLU A 164 -0.05 24.96 8.64
C GLU A 164 -0.98 25.08 7.43
N ASP A 165 -2.28 24.81 7.64
CA ASP A 165 -3.29 24.78 6.57
C ASP A 165 -3.44 26.13 5.82
N ASP A 166 -3.08 27.26 6.44
CA ASP A 166 -3.15 28.60 5.86
C ASP A 166 -1.87 29.03 5.13
N ASN A 167 -0.87 28.16 5.07
CA ASN A 167 0.40 28.48 4.45
C ASN A 167 0.24 28.69 2.95
N PRO A 168 0.83 29.78 2.38
CA PRO A 168 0.78 30.02 0.93
C PRO A 168 1.60 29.01 0.10
N PHE A 169 2.40 28.18 0.75
CA PHE A 169 3.15 27.11 0.11
C PHE A 169 2.83 25.78 0.79
N GLN A 170 2.12 24.91 0.09
CA GLN A 170 1.63 23.63 0.60
C GLN A 170 2.30 22.48 -0.14
N TYR A 171 2.27 21.32 0.49
CA TYR A 171 2.76 20.06 -0.09
C TYR A 171 1.78 18.94 0.24
N ASN A 172 1.00 18.58 -0.75
CA ASN A 172 0.05 17.47 -0.66
C ASN A 172 0.29 16.45 -1.78
N ASN A 173 -0.36 15.31 -1.71
CA ASN A 173 -0.40 14.38 -2.83
C ASN A 173 -1.47 14.79 -3.84
N THR A 174 -1.47 14.16 -5.03
CA THR A 174 -2.42 14.49 -6.11
C THR A 174 -3.88 14.40 -5.64
N TYR A 175 -4.24 13.39 -4.86
CA TYR A 175 -5.62 13.21 -4.40
C TYR A 175 -6.05 14.35 -3.48
N ASN A 176 -5.29 14.59 -2.42
CA ASN A 176 -5.61 15.64 -1.45
C ASN A 176 -5.52 17.04 -2.08
N GLY A 177 -4.53 17.29 -2.95
CA GLY A 177 -4.35 18.59 -3.59
C GLY A 177 -5.54 18.96 -4.48
N TYR A 178 -6.09 18.05 -5.28
CA TYR A 178 -7.30 18.33 -6.06
C TYR A 178 -8.55 18.50 -5.19
N TRP A 179 -8.65 17.77 -4.08
CA TRP A 179 -9.71 17.98 -3.11
C TRP A 179 -9.62 19.37 -2.47
N LEU A 180 -8.43 19.79 -2.01
CA LEU A 180 -8.20 21.11 -1.43
C LEU A 180 -8.48 22.25 -2.44
N LEU A 181 -8.10 22.05 -3.70
CA LEU A 181 -8.41 22.99 -4.78
C LEU A 181 -9.93 23.08 -5.03
N GLY A 182 -10.65 21.96 -5.03
CA GLY A 182 -12.10 21.91 -5.14
C GLY A 182 -12.82 22.60 -3.99
N GLU A 183 -12.30 22.50 -2.78
CA GLU A 183 -12.78 23.15 -1.57
C GLU A 183 -12.32 24.62 -1.44
N ARG A 184 -11.58 25.17 -2.43
CA ARG A 184 -10.99 26.51 -2.41
C ARG A 184 -10.06 26.77 -1.22
N LYS A 185 -9.41 25.72 -0.71
CA LYS A 185 -8.37 25.79 0.31
C LYS A 185 -6.97 25.92 -0.28
N THR A 186 -6.84 25.69 -1.57
CA THR A 186 -5.68 25.95 -2.42
C THR A 186 -6.14 26.77 -3.61
N ASP A 187 -5.31 27.68 -4.08
CA ASP A 187 -5.65 28.56 -5.20
C ASP A 187 -5.01 28.10 -6.52
N ILE A 188 -3.82 27.47 -6.45
CA ILE A 188 -3.09 26.93 -7.60
C ILE A 188 -2.54 25.54 -7.24
N PHE A 189 -2.82 24.56 -8.09
CA PHE A 189 -2.28 23.22 -7.94
C PHE A 189 -1.44 22.81 -9.15
N PHE A 190 -0.20 22.38 -8.89
CA PHE A 190 0.71 21.84 -9.90
C PHE A 190 0.64 20.32 -9.94
N GLY A 191 0.16 19.76 -11.03
CA GLY A 191 -0.05 18.31 -11.14
C GLY A 191 -0.34 17.85 -12.56
N VAL A 192 -0.47 16.55 -12.71
CA VAL A 192 -1.01 15.94 -13.92
C VAL A 192 -2.51 16.24 -14.03
N TYR A 193 -3.07 16.08 -15.22
CA TYR A 193 -4.50 16.31 -15.42
C TYR A 193 -5.34 15.44 -14.47
N PRO A 194 -6.37 16.01 -13.80
CA PRO A 194 -7.20 15.28 -12.84
C PRO A 194 -8.05 14.20 -13.51
N SER A 195 -8.54 13.26 -12.71
CA SER A 195 -9.57 12.32 -13.16
C SER A 195 -10.92 13.01 -13.35
N GLU A 196 -11.81 12.40 -14.12
CA GLU A 196 -13.18 12.91 -14.28
C GLU A 196 -13.90 13.01 -12.93
N GLU A 197 -13.71 12.02 -12.04
CA GLU A 197 -14.27 12.02 -10.69
C GLU A 197 -13.84 13.26 -9.89
N GLN A 198 -12.56 13.64 -9.94
CA GLN A 198 -12.05 14.85 -9.26
C GLN A 198 -12.64 16.14 -9.83
N ILE A 199 -12.85 16.18 -11.15
CA ILE A 199 -13.50 17.35 -11.81
C ILE A 199 -14.97 17.43 -11.41
N GLU A 200 -15.69 16.31 -11.39
CA GLU A 200 -17.09 16.28 -11.00
C GLU A 200 -17.30 16.64 -9.52
N GLU A 201 -16.42 16.14 -8.65
CA GLU A 201 -16.43 16.49 -7.22
C GLU A 201 -16.25 17.99 -7.02
N ALA A 202 -15.26 18.61 -7.68
CA ALA A 202 -15.04 20.04 -7.62
C ALA A 202 -16.25 20.83 -8.11
N LYS A 203 -16.87 20.42 -9.24
CA LYS A 203 -18.08 21.05 -9.76
C LYS A 203 -19.26 20.95 -8.79
N SER A 204 -19.42 19.81 -8.10
CA SER A 204 -20.46 19.63 -7.09
C SER A 204 -20.31 20.62 -5.92
N ASN A 205 -19.07 21.00 -5.62
CA ASN A 205 -18.73 22.02 -4.62
C ASN A 205 -18.77 23.47 -5.18
N GLY A 206 -19.22 23.64 -6.43
CA GLY A 206 -19.32 24.94 -7.08
C GLY A 206 -17.98 25.52 -7.54
N THR A 207 -16.97 24.67 -7.72
CA THR A 207 -15.64 25.06 -8.18
C THR A 207 -15.39 24.51 -9.59
N GLU A 208 -14.94 25.37 -10.50
CA GLU A 208 -14.51 25.03 -11.84
C GLU A 208 -13.00 25.20 -11.97
N PHE A 209 -12.30 24.16 -12.42
CA PHE A 209 -10.86 24.19 -12.62
C PHE A 209 -10.49 24.89 -13.93
N ILE A 210 -9.53 25.80 -13.87
CA ILE A 210 -8.91 26.42 -15.04
C ILE A 210 -7.55 25.74 -15.26
N PHE A 211 -7.35 25.18 -16.44
CA PHE A 211 -6.12 24.45 -16.77
C PHE A 211 -5.16 25.33 -17.59
N THR A 212 -3.94 25.45 -17.08
CA THR A 212 -2.84 26.14 -17.79
C THR A 212 -1.72 25.14 -18.02
N PRO A 213 -1.50 24.68 -19.26
CA PRO A 213 -0.36 23.79 -19.57
C PRO A 213 0.96 24.51 -19.34
N ILE A 214 1.88 23.89 -18.61
CA ILE A 214 3.22 24.41 -18.31
C ILE A 214 4.34 23.54 -18.88
N GLY A 215 4.04 22.34 -19.34
CA GLY A 215 4.98 21.38 -19.92
C GLY A 215 4.33 20.04 -20.16
N ASP A 216 5.12 19.12 -20.68
CA ASP A 216 4.73 17.72 -20.94
C ASP A 216 5.42 16.80 -19.95
N GLU A 217 4.71 15.76 -19.50
CA GLU A 217 5.24 14.69 -18.67
C GLU A 217 5.22 13.37 -19.45
N ALA A 218 6.32 12.61 -19.38
CA ALA A 218 6.37 11.30 -20.00
C ALA A 218 5.70 10.26 -19.11
N PHE A 219 4.60 9.67 -19.59
CA PHE A 219 3.98 8.51 -18.97
C PHE A 219 4.60 7.25 -19.55
N VAL A 220 5.36 6.50 -18.74
CA VAL A 220 6.15 5.36 -19.18
C VAL A 220 5.73 4.06 -18.52
N PHE A 221 5.83 2.98 -19.26
CA PHE A 221 5.66 1.61 -18.78
C PHE A 221 7.03 0.96 -18.65
N PHE A 222 7.23 0.17 -17.59
CA PHE A 222 8.48 -0.57 -17.41
C PHE A 222 8.19 -2.01 -17.00
N THR A 223 9.10 -2.89 -17.34
CA THR A 223 9.06 -4.31 -17.01
C THR A 223 10.32 -4.71 -16.26
N HIS A 224 10.33 -5.93 -15.71
CA HIS A 224 11.55 -6.47 -15.12
C HIS A 224 12.66 -6.56 -16.18
N LYS A 225 13.91 -6.24 -15.81
CA LYS A 225 15.08 -6.23 -16.69
C LYS A 225 15.34 -7.53 -17.46
N ASP A 226 14.89 -8.68 -16.92
CA ASP A 226 15.05 -9.99 -17.54
C ASP A 226 13.85 -10.39 -18.43
N ASN A 227 12.91 -9.46 -18.66
CA ASN A 227 11.83 -9.67 -19.61
C ASN A 227 12.40 -9.51 -21.04
N PRO A 228 12.24 -10.52 -21.92
CA PRO A 228 12.77 -10.45 -23.28
C PRO A 228 11.93 -9.57 -24.21
N VAL A 229 10.81 -9.00 -23.76
CA VAL A 229 9.97 -8.10 -24.57
C VAL A 229 10.55 -6.70 -24.49
N ASP A 230 11.12 -6.23 -25.60
CA ASP A 230 11.78 -4.92 -25.68
C ASP A 230 10.81 -3.78 -26.00
N SER A 231 9.67 -4.09 -26.61
CA SER A 231 8.67 -3.09 -27.00
C SER A 231 7.27 -3.69 -27.02
N LEU A 232 6.28 -2.82 -26.78
CA LEU A 232 4.86 -3.14 -26.89
C LEU A 232 4.18 -2.03 -27.71
N THR A 233 3.18 -2.39 -28.51
CA THR A 233 2.31 -1.38 -29.12
C THR A 233 1.32 -0.83 -28.10
N ILE A 234 0.73 0.32 -28.40
CA ILE A 234 -0.33 0.93 -27.58
C ILE A 234 -1.48 -0.06 -27.36
N GLU A 235 -1.90 -0.77 -28.41
CA GLU A 235 -2.96 -1.75 -28.37
C GLU A 235 -2.61 -2.93 -27.46
N GLN A 236 -1.36 -3.40 -27.51
CA GLN A 236 -0.87 -4.47 -26.62
C GLN A 236 -0.87 -4.03 -25.16
N VAL A 237 -0.43 -2.81 -24.86
CA VAL A 237 -0.49 -2.27 -23.49
C VAL A 237 -1.93 -2.16 -23.04
N LYS A 238 -2.83 -1.61 -23.86
CA LYS A 238 -4.27 -1.55 -23.55
C LYS A 238 -4.86 -2.94 -23.34
N GLY A 239 -4.52 -3.92 -24.21
CA GLY A 239 -4.95 -5.31 -24.06
C GLY A 239 -4.46 -5.97 -22.77
N ILE A 240 -3.25 -5.63 -22.30
CA ILE A 240 -2.74 -6.10 -21.00
C ILE A 240 -3.55 -5.51 -19.85
N TYR A 241 -3.80 -4.21 -19.86
CA TYR A 241 -4.49 -3.53 -18.76
C TYR A 241 -6.02 -3.69 -18.79
N SER A 242 -6.60 -4.08 -19.94
CA SER A 242 -8.01 -4.53 -20.03
C SER A 242 -8.19 -5.99 -19.58
N GLY A 243 -7.10 -6.77 -19.57
CA GLY A 243 -7.15 -8.20 -19.24
C GLY A 243 -7.38 -9.11 -20.45
N GLU A 244 -7.35 -8.59 -21.66
CA GLU A 244 -7.42 -9.36 -22.90
C GLU A 244 -6.13 -10.14 -23.15
N ILE A 245 -4.96 -9.54 -22.85
CA ILE A 245 -3.64 -10.15 -22.94
C ILE A 245 -3.18 -10.47 -21.52
N THR A 246 -3.07 -11.74 -21.20
CA THR A 246 -2.78 -12.21 -19.83
C THR A 246 -1.44 -12.94 -19.69
N ASN A 247 -0.80 -13.27 -20.80
CA ASN A 247 0.44 -14.03 -20.81
C ASN A 247 1.48 -13.36 -21.72
N TRP A 248 2.71 -13.24 -21.23
CA TRP A 248 3.81 -12.62 -21.98
C TRP A 248 4.07 -13.29 -23.33
N LYS A 249 3.77 -14.59 -23.48
CA LYS A 249 3.93 -15.28 -24.77
C LYS A 249 3.08 -14.67 -25.90
N GLU A 250 1.95 -14.04 -25.57
CA GLU A 250 1.04 -13.42 -26.52
C GLU A 250 1.64 -12.18 -27.18
N VAL A 251 2.66 -11.61 -26.56
CA VAL A 251 3.41 -10.44 -27.03
C VAL A 251 4.90 -10.74 -27.26
N GLY A 252 5.24 -12.01 -27.54
CA GLY A 252 6.60 -12.41 -27.88
C GLY A 252 7.53 -12.74 -26.71
N GLY A 253 7.00 -12.75 -25.48
CA GLY A 253 7.75 -13.08 -24.28
C GLY A 253 7.70 -14.55 -23.87
N LYS A 254 8.13 -14.84 -22.65
CA LYS A 254 8.12 -16.16 -22.04
C LYS A 254 6.67 -16.61 -21.73
N ASN A 255 6.43 -17.93 -21.67
CA ASN A 255 5.12 -18.46 -21.27
C ASN A 255 4.93 -18.32 -19.75
N VAL A 256 4.69 -17.11 -19.30
CA VAL A 256 4.40 -16.76 -17.90
C VAL A 256 3.29 -15.71 -17.84
N PRO A 257 2.42 -15.74 -16.79
CA PRO A 257 1.36 -14.77 -16.62
C PRO A 257 1.89 -13.34 -16.48
N ILE A 258 1.16 -12.38 -17.03
CA ILE A 258 1.42 -10.95 -16.84
C ILE A 258 0.84 -10.52 -15.49
N LYS A 259 1.61 -9.72 -14.75
CA LYS A 259 1.14 -8.99 -13.57
C LYS A 259 1.08 -7.52 -13.91
N ALA A 260 -0.10 -7.04 -14.28
CA ALA A 260 -0.33 -5.64 -14.62
C ALA A 260 -0.65 -4.85 -13.34
N TYR A 261 0.34 -4.10 -12.86
CA TYR A 261 0.19 -3.29 -11.65
C TYR A 261 -0.54 -1.99 -11.95
N GLN A 262 -1.46 -1.63 -11.08
CA GLN A 262 -2.18 -0.35 -11.11
C GLN A 262 -2.00 0.38 -9.79
N ARG A 263 -2.24 1.69 -9.78
CA ARG A 263 -2.25 2.50 -8.57
C ARG A 263 -3.69 2.60 -8.05
N ASN A 264 -3.81 3.10 -6.83
CA ASN A 264 -5.11 3.45 -6.25
C ASN A 264 -5.76 4.62 -7.01
N SER A 265 -7.09 4.63 -7.05
CA SER A 265 -7.87 5.73 -7.62
C SER A 265 -7.46 7.09 -7.03
N GLY A 266 -7.50 8.14 -7.86
CA GLY A 266 -7.13 9.50 -7.50
C GLY A 266 -5.62 9.78 -7.41
N SER A 267 -4.74 8.77 -7.58
CA SER A 267 -3.31 9.04 -7.75
C SER A 267 -3.01 9.56 -9.14
N GLY A 268 -2.03 10.45 -9.29
CA GLY A 268 -1.66 11.00 -10.59
C GLY A 268 -1.34 9.95 -11.63
N SER A 269 -0.59 8.89 -11.27
CA SER A 269 -0.29 7.79 -12.19
C SER A 269 -1.55 7.00 -12.59
N GLN A 270 -2.55 6.86 -11.72
CA GLN A 270 -3.80 6.18 -12.07
C GLN A 270 -4.65 7.03 -13.00
N SER A 271 -4.77 8.33 -12.74
CA SER A 271 -5.48 9.26 -13.63
C SER A 271 -4.87 9.27 -15.03
N MET A 272 -3.52 9.25 -15.12
CA MET A 272 -2.83 9.12 -16.41
C MET A 272 -3.07 7.78 -17.09
N MET A 273 -3.14 6.68 -16.33
CA MET A 273 -3.50 5.36 -16.86
C MET A 273 -4.92 5.35 -17.43
N GLU A 274 -5.89 5.88 -16.71
CA GLU A 274 -7.29 5.99 -17.14
C GLU A 274 -7.39 6.79 -18.44
N ARG A 275 -6.71 7.92 -18.50
CA ARG A 275 -6.64 8.75 -19.71
C ARG A 275 -5.96 8.02 -20.89
N PHE A 276 -4.86 7.27 -20.63
CA PHE A 276 -4.20 6.46 -21.65
C PHE A 276 -5.12 5.37 -22.20
N MET A 277 -5.91 4.73 -21.33
CA MET A 277 -6.86 3.69 -21.73
C MET A 277 -8.01 4.26 -22.56
N GLY A 278 -8.46 5.49 -22.29
CA GLY A 278 -9.61 6.10 -22.94
C GLY A 278 -10.87 5.26 -22.75
N ASP A 279 -11.55 4.91 -23.85
CA ASP A 279 -12.79 4.09 -23.81
C ASP A 279 -12.53 2.61 -23.49
N THR A 280 -11.28 2.15 -23.43
CA THR A 280 -10.93 0.77 -23.10
C THR A 280 -11.01 0.58 -21.58
N PRO A 281 -11.90 -0.28 -21.06
CA PRO A 281 -12.07 -0.44 -19.61
C PRO A 281 -10.82 -1.07 -18.98
N LEU A 282 -10.41 -0.54 -17.84
CA LEU A 282 -9.37 -1.15 -17.00
C LEU A 282 -9.93 -2.39 -16.32
N MET A 283 -9.16 -3.48 -16.32
CA MET A 283 -9.48 -4.64 -15.49
C MET A 283 -9.33 -4.30 -14.00
N THR A 284 -10.14 -4.93 -13.16
CA THR A 284 -9.94 -4.86 -11.71
C THR A 284 -8.66 -5.63 -11.35
N PRO A 285 -7.62 -4.98 -10.84
CA PRO A 285 -6.38 -5.67 -10.52
C PRO A 285 -6.56 -6.59 -9.32
N PRO A 286 -5.89 -7.76 -9.26
CA PRO A 286 -5.80 -8.55 -8.04
C PRO A 286 -5.25 -7.70 -6.88
N LYS A 287 -5.75 -7.90 -5.66
CA LYS A 287 -5.40 -7.09 -4.47
C LYS A 287 -3.90 -6.92 -4.23
N HIS A 288 -3.09 -7.90 -4.60
CA HIS A 288 -1.63 -7.85 -4.47
C HIS A 288 -0.91 -7.08 -5.59
N GLN A 289 -1.63 -6.63 -6.60
CA GLN A 289 -1.11 -5.81 -7.72
C GLN A 289 -1.45 -4.32 -7.57
N VAL A 290 -2.11 -3.94 -6.50
CA VAL A 290 -2.28 -2.54 -6.10
C VAL A 290 -1.28 -2.28 -4.98
N PRO A 291 -0.28 -1.40 -5.16
CA PRO A 291 0.64 -1.05 -4.09
C PRO A 291 -0.14 -0.52 -2.89
N LYS A 292 0.14 -1.03 -1.69
CA LYS A 292 -0.39 -0.44 -0.47
C LYS A 292 0.14 0.98 -0.38
N GLN A 293 -0.73 1.95 -0.16
CA GLN A 293 -0.27 3.29 0.22
C GLN A 293 0.61 3.14 1.46
N ALA A 294 1.79 3.73 1.43
CA ALA A 294 2.52 3.98 2.66
C ALA A 294 1.58 4.80 3.55
N LYS A 295 1.25 4.30 4.72
CA LYS A 295 0.53 5.09 5.71
C LYS A 295 1.43 6.28 6.02
N GLN A 296 0.98 7.46 5.64
CA GLN A 296 1.55 8.72 6.12
C GLN A 296 1.29 8.86 7.61
#